data_a2de9c112266a205cd2616b9a8d35c55
#
_entry.id   a2de9c112266a205cd2616b9a8d35c55
#
_cell.length_a   1.000
_cell.length_b   1.000
_cell.length_c   1.000
_cell.angle_alpha   90.00
_cell.angle_beta   90.00
_cell.angle_gamma   90.00
#
_symmetry.space_group_name_H-M   'P 1'
#
loop_
_entity.id
_entity.type
_entity.pdbx_description
1 polymer ?
#
loop_
_entity_poly.entity_id
_entity_poly.type
_entity_poly.pdbx_seq_one_letter_code
_entity_poly.pdbx_strand_id
1 'polypeptide(L)'
;MTSIAGDVDRAGLAALEPQVRAALASAHSDVSRWADEPGSGAQIDKAMLHLQEARGALRLAGLAGAAHYIGAIAALVAALKKGEVPPQPLVLALLDRAGTTLSRYLMRVIRGEADVPLRLWPTYKVLRLTA
;
A
#
# COMPACT_ATOMS: atom_id res chain seq x y z
N MET A 1 13.36 -4.91 -27.77
CA MET A 1 12.31 -3.89 -27.78
C MET A 1 12.69 -2.73 -26.87
N THR A 2 12.49 -1.55 -27.37
CA THR A 2 12.80 -0.36 -26.59
C THR A 2 11.75 -0.16 -25.51
N SER A 3 12.17 -0.01 -24.30
CA SER A 3 11.33 0.34 -23.17
C SER A 3 10.86 1.78 -23.32
N ILE A 4 9.57 2.02 -23.16
CA ILE A 4 9.00 3.35 -23.15
C ILE A 4 8.71 3.74 -21.71
N ALA A 5 8.64 5.03 -21.42
CA ALA A 5 8.24 5.51 -20.10
C ALA A 5 6.89 4.88 -19.73
N GLY A 6 6.86 4.17 -18.62
CA GLY A 6 5.69 3.44 -18.17
C GLY A 6 5.74 1.93 -18.39
N ASP A 7 6.77 1.44 -19.09
CA ASP A 7 6.96 -0.01 -19.20
C ASP A 7 7.32 -0.57 -17.81
N VAL A 8 6.69 -1.70 -17.49
CA VAL A 8 6.90 -2.37 -16.21
C VAL A 8 8.08 -3.33 -16.31
N ASP A 9 8.95 -3.28 -15.34
CA ASP A 9 9.97 -4.30 -15.13
C ASP A 9 9.35 -5.48 -14.39
N ARG A 10 8.77 -6.42 -15.15
CA ARG A 10 8.07 -7.57 -14.57
C ARG A 10 9.00 -8.50 -13.82
N ALA A 11 10.22 -8.69 -14.30
CA ALA A 11 11.20 -9.53 -13.61
C ALA A 11 11.64 -8.89 -12.28
N GLY A 12 11.90 -7.58 -12.28
CA GLY A 12 12.20 -6.83 -11.07
C GLY A 12 11.03 -6.81 -10.12
N LEU A 13 9.81 -6.65 -10.63
CA LEU A 13 8.61 -6.69 -9.81
C LEU A 13 8.41 -8.06 -9.17
N ALA A 14 8.62 -9.15 -9.92
CA ALA A 14 8.50 -10.49 -9.38
C ALA A 14 9.50 -10.72 -8.23
N ALA A 15 10.71 -10.18 -8.34
CA ALA A 15 11.70 -10.26 -7.29
C ALA A 15 11.35 -9.43 -6.06
N LEU A 16 10.69 -8.28 -6.23
CA LEU A 16 10.34 -7.36 -5.14
C LEU A 16 8.98 -7.65 -4.50
N GLU A 17 8.08 -8.33 -5.22
CA GLU A 17 6.70 -8.54 -4.76
C GLU A 17 6.60 -9.17 -3.36
N PRO A 18 7.38 -10.22 -3.02
CA PRO A 18 7.30 -10.77 -1.67
C PRO A 18 7.65 -9.75 -0.57
N GLN A 19 8.59 -8.86 -0.83
CA GLN A 19 8.96 -7.80 0.12
C GLN A 19 7.86 -6.76 0.24
N VAL A 20 7.25 -6.37 -0.88
CA VAL A 20 6.13 -5.42 -0.88
C VAL A 20 4.95 -6.01 -0.11
N ARG A 21 4.61 -7.26 -0.38
CA ARG A 21 3.51 -7.96 0.31
C ARG A 21 3.77 -8.06 1.82
N ALA A 22 5.00 -8.43 2.20
CA ALA A 22 5.39 -8.52 3.61
C ALA A 22 5.31 -7.14 4.29
N ALA A 23 5.75 -6.08 3.60
CA ALA A 23 5.69 -4.72 4.12
C ALA A 23 4.24 -4.26 4.35
N LEU A 24 3.33 -4.56 3.42
CA LEU A 24 1.92 -4.24 3.56
C LEU A 24 1.28 -4.99 4.74
N ALA A 25 1.59 -6.28 4.88
CA ALA A 25 1.09 -7.09 5.99
C ALA A 25 1.62 -6.59 7.34
N SER A 26 2.91 -6.25 7.40
CA SER A 26 3.53 -5.69 8.61
C SER A 26 2.92 -4.34 8.97
N ALA A 27 2.68 -3.48 7.98
CA ALA A 27 2.05 -2.18 8.21
C ALA A 27 0.66 -2.35 8.81
N HIS A 28 -0.15 -3.25 8.24
CA HIS A 28 -1.49 -3.53 8.78
C HIS A 28 -1.42 -4.06 10.21
N SER A 29 -0.51 -5.00 10.48
CA SER A 29 -0.31 -5.55 11.81
C SER A 29 0.11 -4.48 12.82
N ASP A 30 1.02 -3.59 12.43
CA ASP A 30 1.48 -2.51 13.30
C ASP A 30 0.37 -1.51 13.62
N VAL A 31 -0.46 -1.16 12.63
CA VAL A 31 -1.62 -0.28 12.85
C VAL A 31 -2.63 -0.95 13.79
N SER A 32 -2.88 -2.24 13.61
CA SER A 32 -3.82 -2.98 14.45
C SER A 32 -3.35 -3.03 15.91
N ARG A 33 -2.06 -3.27 16.14
CA ARG A 33 -1.48 -3.24 17.49
C ARG A 33 -1.57 -1.85 18.11
N TRP A 34 -1.27 -0.82 17.33
CA TRP A 34 -1.40 0.55 17.78
C TRP A 34 -2.84 0.88 18.17
N ALA A 35 -3.83 0.40 17.40
CA ALA A 35 -5.24 0.64 17.69
C ALA A 35 -5.66 -0.02 19.00
N ASP A 36 -5.11 -1.20 19.31
CA ASP A 36 -5.41 -1.92 20.56
C ASP A 36 -4.75 -1.25 21.77
N GLU A 37 -3.53 -0.73 21.60
CA GLU A 37 -2.76 -0.09 22.67
C GLU A 37 -2.12 1.21 22.15
N PRO A 38 -2.88 2.31 22.06
CA PRO A 38 -2.38 3.54 21.42
C PRO A 38 -1.44 4.37 22.33
N GLY A 39 -0.83 3.78 23.33
CA GLY A 39 0.00 4.50 24.30
C GLY A 39 1.30 5.06 23.74
N SER A 40 1.81 4.53 22.62
CA SER A 40 3.06 4.96 21.99
C SER A 40 2.87 5.04 20.48
N GLY A 41 3.42 6.08 19.88
CA GLY A 41 3.41 6.24 18.42
C GLY A 41 4.38 5.32 17.69
N ALA A 42 5.17 4.51 18.39
CA ALA A 42 6.21 3.69 17.78
C ALA A 42 5.66 2.67 16.78
N GLN A 43 4.55 2.03 17.10
CA GLN A 43 3.95 1.02 16.22
C GLN A 43 3.44 1.62 14.92
N ILE A 44 2.73 2.74 15.00
CA ILE A 44 2.20 3.39 13.80
C ILE A 44 3.31 4.02 12.97
N ASP A 45 4.40 4.46 13.59
CA ASP A 45 5.58 4.95 12.89
C ASP A 45 6.27 3.83 12.11
N LYS A 46 6.33 2.62 12.65
CA LYS A 46 6.82 1.45 11.93
C LYS A 46 5.96 1.15 10.70
N ALA A 47 4.64 1.26 10.84
CA ALA A 47 3.73 1.07 9.71
C ALA A 47 4.05 2.05 8.58
N MET A 48 4.29 3.32 8.90
CA MET A 48 4.68 4.32 7.91
C MET A 48 5.98 3.97 7.21
N LEU A 49 6.97 3.47 7.93
CA LEU A 49 8.24 3.05 7.33
C LEU A 49 8.04 1.89 6.36
N HIS A 50 7.27 0.88 6.73
CA HIS A 50 6.97 -0.24 5.85
C HIS A 50 6.25 0.21 4.57
N LEU A 51 5.32 1.15 4.68
CA LEU A 51 4.62 1.68 3.52
C LEU A 51 5.56 2.45 2.59
N GLN A 52 6.50 3.21 3.15
CA GLN A 52 7.48 3.94 2.36
C GLN A 52 8.45 3.00 1.65
N GLU A 53 8.87 1.91 2.29
CA GLU A 53 9.71 0.89 1.67
C GLU A 53 8.99 0.24 0.48
N ALA A 54 7.72 -0.15 0.66
CA ALA A 54 6.92 -0.73 -0.40
C ALA A 54 6.74 0.23 -1.57
N ARG A 55 6.47 1.50 -1.26
CA ARG A 55 6.31 2.55 -2.27
C ARG A 55 7.56 2.74 -3.11
N GLY A 56 8.73 2.80 -2.45
CA GLY A 56 10.01 2.93 -3.13
C GLY A 56 10.31 1.74 -4.04
N ALA A 57 10.03 0.54 -3.58
CA ALA A 57 10.23 -0.68 -4.38
C ALA A 57 9.36 -0.65 -5.64
N LEU A 58 8.10 -0.25 -5.53
CA LEU A 58 7.20 -0.17 -6.70
C LEU A 58 7.63 0.90 -7.69
N ARG A 59 8.16 2.02 -7.22
CA ARG A 59 8.72 3.03 -8.12
C ARG A 59 9.91 2.50 -8.89
N LEU A 60 10.79 1.76 -8.24
CA LEU A 60 11.93 1.13 -8.89
C LEU A 60 11.51 0.13 -9.96
N ALA A 61 10.40 -0.57 -9.75
CA ALA A 61 9.86 -1.53 -10.71
C ALA A 61 9.05 -0.86 -11.84
N GLY A 62 8.92 0.46 -11.83
CA GLY A 62 8.19 1.18 -12.87
C GLY A 62 6.69 1.26 -12.67
N LEU A 63 6.19 0.99 -11.47
CA LEU A 63 4.76 1.01 -11.16
C LEU A 63 4.38 2.28 -10.38
N ALA A 64 4.44 3.42 -11.07
CA ALA A 64 4.16 4.72 -10.45
C ALA A 64 2.72 4.81 -9.90
N GLY A 65 1.74 4.24 -10.60
CA GLY A 65 0.36 4.24 -10.15
C GLY A 65 0.13 3.44 -8.88
N ALA A 66 0.75 2.25 -8.79
CA ALA A 66 0.69 1.43 -7.59
C ALA A 66 1.42 2.12 -6.42
N ALA A 67 2.54 2.78 -6.68
CA ALA A 67 3.25 3.56 -5.66
C ALA A 67 2.37 4.71 -5.14
N HIS A 68 1.68 5.38 -6.03
CA HIS A 68 0.75 6.45 -5.66
C HIS A 68 -0.41 5.92 -4.81
N TYR A 69 -0.89 4.73 -5.12
CA TYR A 69 -1.93 4.05 -4.33
C TYR A 69 -1.44 3.79 -2.90
N ILE A 70 -0.21 3.35 -2.71
CA ILE A 70 0.38 3.19 -1.36
C ILE A 70 0.41 4.55 -0.64
N GLY A 71 0.64 5.63 -1.36
CA GLY A 71 0.57 6.98 -0.80
C GLY A 71 -0.78 7.27 -0.17
N ALA A 72 -1.88 6.79 -0.75
CA ALA A 72 -3.21 6.93 -0.17
C ALA A 72 -3.38 6.10 1.11
N ILE A 73 -2.83 4.89 1.14
CA ILE A 73 -2.80 4.07 2.36
C ILE A 73 -2.02 4.81 3.46
N ALA A 74 -0.86 5.34 3.13
CA ALA A 74 -0.02 6.09 4.07
C ALA A 74 -0.73 7.34 4.59
N ALA A 75 -1.49 8.05 3.75
CA ALA A 75 -2.27 9.21 4.17
C ALA A 75 -3.33 8.83 5.20
N LEU A 76 -3.99 7.69 5.04
CA LEU A 76 -4.97 7.21 6.02
C LEU A 76 -4.28 6.84 7.34
N VAL A 77 -3.14 6.17 7.29
CA VAL A 77 -2.36 5.85 8.49
C VAL A 77 -1.91 7.12 9.22
N ALA A 78 -1.48 8.13 8.47
CA ALA A 78 -1.11 9.42 9.04
C ALA A 78 -2.30 10.12 9.71
N ALA A 79 -3.49 10.05 9.12
CA ALA A 79 -4.71 10.62 9.68
C ALA A 79 -5.12 9.91 10.98
N LEU A 80 -4.94 8.58 11.04
CA LEU A 80 -5.15 7.80 12.26
C LEU A 80 -4.19 8.24 13.36
N LYS A 81 -2.92 8.41 13.04
CA LYS A 81 -1.91 8.84 14.01
C LYS A 81 -2.22 10.22 14.59
N LYS A 82 -2.70 11.14 13.74
CA LYS A 82 -3.05 12.51 14.16
C LYS A 82 -4.38 12.61 14.90
N GLY A 83 -5.15 11.52 14.96
CA GLY A 83 -6.46 11.53 15.57
C GLY A 83 -7.56 12.14 14.70
N GLU A 84 -7.28 12.40 13.43
CA GLU A 84 -8.26 12.94 12.49
C GLU A 84 -9.28 11.89 12.06
N VAL A 85 -8.88 10.62 12.11
CA VAL A 85 -9.74 9.47 11.82
C VAL A 85 -9.68 8.52 13.01
N PRO A 86 -10.81 8.14 13.62
CA PRO A 86 -10.78 7.19 14.73
C PRO A 86 -10.44 5.77 14.23
N PRO A 87 -9.72 4.97 15.04
CA PRO A 87 -9.30 3.62 14.63
C PRO A 87 -10.44 2.60 14.81
N GLN A 88 -11.52 2.80 14.09
CA GLN A 88 -12.68 1.91 14.12
C GLN A 88 -12.40 0.63 13.32
N PRO A 89 -13.11 -0.48 13.64
CA PRO A 89 -12.93 -1.74 12.91
C PRO A 89 -13.10 -1.61 11.39
N LEU A 90 -14.01 -0.77 10.93
CA LEU A 90 -14.21 -0.54 9.49
C LEU A 90 -13.00 0.11 8.83
N VAL A 91 -12.30 1.01 9.54
CA VAL A 91 -11.09 1.64 9.02
C VAL A 91 -9.96 0.63 8.93
N LEU A 92 -9.80 -0.21 9.95
CA LEU A 92 -8.78 -1.26 9.95
C LEU A 92 -9.06 -2.29 8.84
N ALA A 93 -10.32 -2.64 8.64
CA ALA A 93 -10.73 -3.54 7.56
C ALA A 93 -10.44 -2.92 6.18
N LEU A 94 -10.62 -1.61 6.03
CA LEU A 94 -10.29 -0.92 4.80
C LEU A 94 -8.79 -1.00 4.50
N LEU A 95 -7.94 -0.82 5.52
CA LEU A 95 -6.49 -0.94 5.35
C LEU A 95 -6.09 -2.34 4.92
N ASP A 96 -6.69 -3.37 5.53
CA ASP A 96 -6.44 -4.76 5.14
C ASP A 96 -6.87 -5.00 3.68
N ARG A 97 -8.06 -4.56 3.33
CA ARG A 97 -8.58 -4.70 1.96
C ARG A 97 -7.70 -3.96 0.94
N ALA A 98 -7.21 -2.78 1.31
CA ALA A 98 -6.35 -2.00 0.43
C ALA A 98 -5.05 -2.74 0.12
N GLY A 99 -4.43 -3.36 1.12
CA GLY A 99 -3.22 -4.16 0.94
C GLY A 99 -3.48 -5.40 0.10
N THR A 100 -4.56 -6.12 0.37
CA THR A 100 -4.94 -7.32 -0.39
C THR A 100 -5.24 -6.98 -1.85
N THR A 101 -5.96 -5.88 -2.09
CA THR A 101 -6.28 -5.42 -3.45
C THR A 101 -5.00 -5.13 -4.23
N LEU A 102 -4.05 -4.46 -3.61
CA LEU A 102 -2.77 -4.17 -4.26
C LEU A 102 -1.99 -5.44 -4.55
N SER A 103 -1.92 -6.36 -3.60
CA SER A 103 -1.20 -7.63 -3.80
C SER A 103 -1.76 -8.43 -4.98
N ARG A 104 -3.07 -8.50 -5.10
CA ARG A 104 -3.73 -9.15 -6.25
C ARG A 104 -3.39 -8.44 -7.56
N TYR A 105 -3.42 -7.12 -7.56
CA TYR A 105 -3.06 -6.33 -8.72
C TYR A 105 -1.63 -6.62 -9.18
N LEU A 106 -0.68 -6.62 -8.25
CA LEU A 106 0.72 -6.89 -8.55
C LEU A 106 0.92 -8.28 -9.15
N MET A 107 0.24 -9.28 -8.60
CA MET A 107 0.33 -10.65 -9.13
C MET A 107 -0.20 -10.73 -10.57
N ARG A 108 -1.24 -10.00 -10.90
CA ARG A 108 -1.77 -9.94 -12.27
C ARG A 108 -0.76 -9.33 -13.22
N VAL A 109 -0.10 -8.25 -12.82
CA VAL A 109 0.95 -7.62 -13.62
C VAL A 109 2.13 -8.57 -13.81
N ILE A 110 2.56 -9.27 -12.77
CA ILE A 110 3.64 -10.25 -12.85
C ILE A 110 3.31 -11.35 -13.85
N ARG A 111 2.05 -11.77 -13.91
CA ARG A 111 1.59 -12.82 -14.83
C ARG A 111 1.48 -12.33 -16.28
N GLY A 112 1.77 -11.07 -16.55
CA GLY A 112 1.79 -10.51 -17.90
C GLY A 112 0.61 -9.62 -18.24
N GLU A 113 -0.32 -9.38 -17.32
CA GLU A 113 -1.40 -8.43 -17.58
C GLU A 113 -0.86 -7.00 -17.60
N ALA A 114 -1.54 -6.14 -18.31
CA ALA A 114 -1.12 -4.73 -18.41
C ALA A 114 -1.22 -4.04 -17.05
N ASP A 115 -0.28 -3.13 -16.79
CA ASP A 115 -0.33 -2.22 -15.65
C ASP A 115 -1.41 -1.16 -15.93
N VAL A 116 -2.59 -1.35 -15.34
CA VAL A 116 -3.72 -0.45 -15.47
C VAL A 116 -4.12 0.07 -14.10
N PRO A 117 -3.51 1.18 -13.63
CA PRO A 117 -3.76 1.69 -12.26
C PRO A 117 -5.23 2.02 -11.98
N LEU A 118 -6.04 2.28 -13.00
CA LEU A 118 -7.48 2.50 -12.83
C LEU A 118 -8.19 1.33 -12.13
N ARG A 119 -7.63 0.13 -12.19
CA ARG A 119 -8.18 -1.03 -11.46
C ARG A 119 -8.11 -0.86 -9.95
N LEU A 120 -7.22 0.01 -9.48
CA LEU A 120 -7.08 0.32 -8.05
C LEU A 120 -8.00 1.48 -7.63
N TRP A 121 -8.64 2.16 -8.58
CA TRP A 121 -9.41 3.36 -8.33
C TRP A 121 -10.53 3.20 -7.30
N PRO A 122 -11.35 2.14 -7.33
CA PRO A 122 -12.45 2.02 -6.36
C PRO A 122 -11.96 2.07 -4.91
N THR A 123 -10.91 1.31 -4.59
CA THR A 123 -10.35 1.30 -3.24
C THR A 123 -9.57 2.58 -2.95
N TYR A 124 -8.82 3.09 -3.92
CA TYR A 124 -8.11 4.37 -3.80
C TYR A 124 -9.08 5.50 -3.41
N LYS A 125 -10.22 5.58 -4.10
CA LYS A 125 -11.24 6.58 -3.82
C LYS A 125 -11.74 6.49 -2.38
N VAL A 126 -12.02 5.28 -1.89
CA VAL A 126 -12.49 5.08 -0.52
C VAL A 126 -11.40 5.49 0.49
N LEU A 127 -10.14 5.15 0.22
CA LEU A 127 -9.02 5.57 1.07
C LEU A 127 -8.94 7.09 1.16
N ARG A 128 -9.05 7.78 0.04
CA ARG A 128 -8.98 9.25 0.00
C ARG A 128 -10.15 9.92 0.71
N LEU A 129 -11.35 9.37 0.57
CA LEU A 129 -12.54 9.90 1.23
C LEU A 129 -12.53 9.65 2.74
N THR A 130 -11.89 8.58 3.19
CA THR A 130 -11.80 8.23 4.60
C THR A 130 -10.74 9.06 5.32
N ALA A 131 -9.63 9.29 4.66
CA ALA A 131 -8.57 10.13 5.21
C ALA A 131 -9.00 11.61 5.17
#